data_bdb2512a6dc90d9a0375393c8af2eb16
#
_entry.id   bdb2512a6dc90d9a0375393c8af2eb16
#
_cell.length_a   1.000
_cell.length_b   1.000
_cell.length_c   1.000
_cell.angle_alpha   90.00
_cell.angle_beta   90.00
_cell.angle_gamma   90.00
#
_symmetry.space_group_name_H-M   'P 1'
#
loop_
_entity.id
_entity.type
_entity.pdbx_description
1 polymer ?
#
loop_
_entity_poly.entity_id
_entity_poly.type
_entity_poly.pdbx_seq_one_letter_code
_entity_poly.pdbx_strand_id
1 'polypeptide(L)' 'MLVYVTYTYNEVVDVPDDATDDEIADICAEKAPRGDYDYFRWENY' A
#
# COMPACT_ATOMS: atom_id res chain seq x y z
N MET A 1 -10.72 1.29 -5.25
CA MET A 1 -9.76 0.99 -6.32
C MET A 1 -8.67 0.07 -5.81
N LEU A 2 -7.94 -0.56 -6.70
CA LEU A 2 -6.88 -1.48 -6.31
C LEU A 2 -5.52 -0.84 -6.52
N VAL A 3 -4.61 -1.08 -5.60
CA VAL A 3 -3.20 -0.68 -5.74
C VAL A 3 -2.32 -1.90 -5.60
N TYR A 4 -1.21 -1.90 -6.32
CA TYR A 4 -0.22 -2.96 -6.28
C TYR A 4 0.91 -2.50 -5.38
N VAL A 5 1.13 -3.23 -4.30
CA VAL A 5 2.10 -2.83 -3.27
C VAL A 5 3.24 -3.83 -3.24
N THR A 6 4.44 -3.33 -3.20
CA THR A 6 5.65 -4.15 -3.11
C THR A 6 6.30 -3.91 -1.75
N TYR A 7 6.31 -4.94 -0.93
CA TYR A 7 7.05 -5.01 0.33
C TYR A 7 8.27 -5.90 0.11
N THR A 8 8.48 -6.87 0.98
CA THR A 8 9.38 -8.00 0.69
C THR A 8 8.67 -9.02 -0.20
N TYR A 9 7.36 -8.88 -0.34
CA TYR A 9 6.51 -9.63 -1.25
C TYR A 9 5.56 -8.64 -1.93
N ASN A 10 4.79 -9.10 -2.90
CA ASN A 10 3.85 -8.27 -3.63
C ASN A 10 2.41 -8.57 -3.18
N GLU A 11 1.59 -7.53 -3.13
CA GLU A 11 0.20 -7.67 -2.71
C GLU A 11 -0.67 -6.65 -3.44
N VAL A 12 -1.91 -7.03 -3.73
CA VAL A 12 -2.93 -6.11 -4.24
C VAL A 12 -3.81 -5.71 -3.06
N VAL A 13 -3.95 -4.41 -2.85
CA VAL A 13 -4.70 -3.85 -1.73
C VAL A 13 -5.85 -3.03 -2.25
N ASP A 14 -7.05 -3.23 -1.67
CA ASP A 14 -8.22 -2.45 -2.02
C ASP A 14 -8.27 -1.20 -1.14
N VAL A 15 -8.33 -0.04 -1.78
CA VAL A 15 -8.40 1.26 -1.10
C VAL A 15 -9.61 2.03 -1.60
N PRO A 16 -10.13 3.00 -0.82
CA PRO A 16 -11.24 3.85 -1.28
C PRO A 16 -10.88 4.59 -2.56
N ASP A 17 -11.85 4.74 -3.46
CA ASP A 17 -11.62 5.41 -4.75
C ASP A 17 -11.22 6.87 -4.58
N ASP A 18 -11.64 7.51 -3.51
CA ASP A 18 -11.34 8.91 -3.21
C ASP A 18 -10.16 9.09 -2.27
N ALA A 19 -9.42 8.03 -1.98
CA ALA A 19 -8.25 8.12 -1.11
C ALA A 19 -7.15 8.96 -1.77
N THR A 20 -6.55 9.84 -0.98
CA THR A 20 -5.38 10.60 -1.41
C THR A 20 -4.14 9.71 -1.35
N ASP A 21 -3.06 10.16 -1.96
CA ASP A 21 -1.79 9.41 -1.94
C ASP A 21 -1.34 9.16 -0.50
N ASP A 22 -1.49 10.14 0.38
CA ASP A 22 -1.12 9.98 1.79
C ASP A 22 -1.98 8.92 2.47
N GLU A 23 -3.27 8.89 2.17
CA GLU A 23 -4.17 7.89 2.73
C GLU A 23 -3.84 6.49 2.21
N ILE A 24 -3.53 6.37 0.93
CA ILE A 24 -3.13 5.10 0.34
C ILE A 24 -1.84 4.60 1.01
N ALA A 25 -0.88 5.49 1.19
CA ALA A 25 0.38 5.14 1.85
C ALA A 25 0.14 4.66 3.29
N ASP A 26 -0.77 5.31 4.02
CA ASP A 26 -1.12 4.89 5.38
C ASP A 26 -1.74 3.49 5.40
N ILE A 27 -2.67 3.22 4.47
CA ILE A 27 -3.31 1.91 4.38
C ILE A 27 -2.26 0.83 4.08
N CYS A 28 -1.37 1.11 3.13
CA CYS A 28 -0.31 0.18 2.76
C CYS A 28 0.65 -0.06 3.93
N ALA A 29 0.97 0.99 4.68
CA ALA A 29 1.86 0.88 5.84
C ALA A 29 1.23 0.01 6.93
N GLU A 30 -0.07 0.14 7.16
CA GLU A 30 -0.77 -0.68 8.16
C GLU A 30 -0.77 -2.16 7.79
N LYS A 31 -0.78 -2.46 6.50
CA LYS A 31 -0.78 -3.85 6.02
C LYS A 31 0.63 -4.42 5.88
N ALA A 32 1.66 -3.58 5.98
CA ALA A 32 3.03 -4.02 5.80
C ALA A 32 3.45 -5.00 6.90
N PRO A 33 4.27 -5.99 6.57
CA PRO A 33 4.88 -6.83 7.58
C PRO A 33 5.71 -5.98 8.53
N ARG A 34 5.86 -6.45 9.74
CA ARG A 34 6.61 -5.73 10.76
C ARG A 34 8.04 -5.47 10.26
N GLY A 35 8.42 -4.19 10.25
CA GLY A 35 9.74 -3.77 9.79
C GLY A 35 9.80 -3.31 8.35
N ASP A 36 8.74 -3.52 7.58
CA ASP A 36 8.73 -3.17 6.15
C ASP A 36 7.97 -1.88 5.85
N TYR A 37 7.28 -1.29 6.81
CA TYR A 37 6.40 -0.16 6.54
C TYR A 37 7.13 1.10 6.08
N ASP A 38 8.43 1.20 6.25
CA ASP A 38 9.23 2.34 5.77
C ASP A 38 9.84 2.11 4.40
N TYR A 39 9.72 0.89 3.86
CA TYR A 39 10.45 0.48 2.66
C TYR A 39 9.56 -0.14 1.60
N PHE A 40 8.28 0.17 1.63
CA PHE A 40 7.36 -0.32 0.61
C PHE A 40 7.16 0.73 -0.49
N ARG A 41 6.66 0.27 -1.62
CA ARG A 41 6.23 1.16 -2.71
C ARG A 41 4.90 0.64 -3.25
N TRP A 42 4.14 1.54 -3.84
CA TRP A 42 2.85 1.18 -4.40
C TRP A 42 2.60 1.93 -5.69
N GLU A 43 1.72 1.38 -6.50
CA GLU A 43 1.28 2.00 -7.75
C GLU A 43 -0.14 1.53 -8.06
N ASN A 44 -0.79 2.20 -9.00
CA ASN A 44 -2.12 1.76 -9.45
C ASN A 44 -2.01 0.38 -10.07
N TYR A 45 -2.99 -0.45 -9.74
CA TYR A 45 -3.00 -1.83 -10.21
C TYR A 45 -3.50 -1.92 -11.64
#